data_c39cefb9a9692660cd03cc9a17dcb93c
#
_entry.id   c39cefb9a9692660cd03cc9a17dcb93c
#
_cell.length_a   1.000
_cell.length_b   1.000
_cell.length_c   1.000
_cell.angle_alpha   90.00
_cell.angle_beta   90.00
_cell.angle_gamma   90.00
#
_symmetry.space_group_name_H-M   'P 1'
#
loop_
_entity.id
_entity.type
_entity.pdbx_description
1 polymer ?
#
loop_
_entity_poly.entity_id
_entity_poly.type
_entity_poly.pdbx_seq_one_letter_code
_entity_poly.pdbx_strand_id
1 'polypeptide(L)'
;MASLDIRLKKVNKVYREGDVIAGVVVVQSKGELPHQGITLNMEGMVNLLLSTKSVGLFEAFYNSLKPIQLLNYNLDIIKPGKLPSGKTEIPFEVPLKPKPGKTLYETYHGVFVNIQYLIKVEMKRSLLNKDLQKQTEFIIEYKFPIKPYYTS
;
A
#
# COMPACT_ATOMS: atom_id res chain seq x y z
N MET A 1 4.76 25.66 -0.88
CA MET A 1 5.02 24.33 -0.41
C MET A 1 3.81 23.47 -0.52
N ALA A 2 3.97 22.20 -0.89
CA ALA A 2 2.85 21.31 -1.09
C ALA A 2 3.02 20.04 -0.26
N SER A 3 1.92 19.47 0.21
CA SER A 3 1.94 18.23 0.97
C SER A 3 0.86 17.29 0.50
N LEU A 4 1.09 16.00 0.75
CA LEU A 4 0.22 14.93 0.31
C LEU A 4 -0.03 14.02 1.51
N ASP A 5 -1.27 13.64 1.74
CA ASP A 5 -1.62 12.76 2.84
C ASP A 5 -2.69 11.77 2.38
N ILE A 6 -2.78 10.64 3.07
CA ILE A 6 -3.76 9.61 2.78
C ILE A 6 -4.57 9.39 4.05
N ARG A 7 -5.88 9.50 3.94
CA ARG A 7 -6.76 9.24 5.08
C ARG A 7 -7.74 8.15 4.72
N LEU A 8 -7.64 7.02 5.42
CA LEU A 8 -8.55 5.91 5.20
C LEU A 8 -9.81 6.12 6.01
N LYS A 9 -10.94 5.73 5.44
CA LYS A 9 -12.22 5.90 6.10
C LYS A 9 -12.28 5.14 7.41
N LYS A 10 -11.70 3.94 7.47
CA LYS A 10 -11.61 3.22 8.72
C LYS A 10 -10.40 3.68 9.50
N VAL A 11 -10.62 4.23 10.66
CA VAL A 11 -9.55 4.76 11.49
C VAL A 11 -8.58 3.67 11.93
N ASN A 12 -9.09 2.47 12.24
CA ASN A 12 -8.23 1.38 12.68
C ASN A 12 -7.47 0.71 11.54
N LYS A 13 -7.84 1.02 10.29
CA LYS A 13 -7.15 0.49 9.10
C LYS A 13 -7.15 -1.03 9.01
N VAL A 14 -8.14 -1.68 9.56
CA VAL A 14 -8.24 -3.14 9.55
C VAL A 14 -9.28 -3.60 8.55
N TYR A 15 -8.88 -4.49 7.66
CA TYR A 15 -9.71 -4.96 6.56
C TYR A 15 -9.55 -6.46 6.37
N ARG A 16 -10.31 -7.03 5.46
CA ARG A 16 -10.17 -8.44 5.06
C ARG A 16 -10.41 -8.57 3.56
N GLU A 17 -10.02 -9.71 3.04
CA GLU A 17 -10.19 -10.00 1.62
C GLU A 17 -11.64 -9.81 1.23
N GLY A 18 -11.87 -9.15 0.11
CA GLY A 18 -13.22 -8.88 -0.36
C GLY A 18 -13.76 -7.52 0.06
N ASP A 19 -13.12 -6.87 1.03
CA ASP A 19 -13.54 -5.53 1.44
C ASP A 19 -13.15 -4.52 0.37
N VAL A 20 -13.75 -3.35 0.47
CA VAL A 20 -13.36 -2.20 -0.35
C VAL A 20 -12.74 -1.18 0.59
N ILE A 21 -11.55 -0.71 0.26
CA ILE A 21 -10.93 0.34 1.04
C ILE A 21 -11.33 1.68 0.45
N ALA A 22 -11.99 2.49 1.26
CA ALA A 22 -12.37 3.84 0.87
C ALA A 22 -11.52 4.83 1.65
N GLY A 23 -11.17 5.92 1.02
CA GLY A 23 -10.38 6.94 1.67
C GLY A 23 -10.33 8.21 0.86
N VAL A 24 -9.48 9.11 1.30
CA VAL A 24 -9.32 10.41 0.67
C VAL A 24 -7.83 10.72 0.59
N VAL A 25 -7.40 11.19 -0.57
CA VAL A 25 -6.07 11.76 -0.72
C VAL A 25 -6.22 13.25 -0.49
N VAL A 26 -5.45 13.80 0.44
CA VAL A 26 -5.51 15.21 0.78
C VAL A 26 -4.26 15.91 0.27
N VAL A 27 -4.46 16.93 -0.54
CA VAL A 27 -3.34 17.72 -1.06
C VAL A 27 -3.50 19.14 -0.56
N GLN A 28 -2.45 19.68 0.02
CA GLN A 28 -2.46 21.08 0.46
C GLN A 28 -1.34 21.82 -0.25
N SER A 29 -1.65 23.01 -0.73
CA SER A 29 -0.69 23.83 -1.44
C SER A 29 -0.98 25.30 -1.16
N LYS A 30 0.08 26.11 -1.07
CA LYS A 30 -0.09 27.53 -0.86
C LYS A 30 -0.47 28.27 -2.14
N GLY A 31 -0.22 27.68 -3.27
CA GLY A 31 -0.56 28.27 -4.55
C GLY A 31 -1.09 27.21 -5.47
N GLU A 32 -1.38 27.60 -6.68
CA GLU A 32 -1.82 26.66 -7.69
C GLU A 32 -0.74 25.61 -7.87
N LEU A 33 -1.11 24.36 -8.01
CA LEU A 33 -0.17 23.24 -8.05
C LEU A 33 -0.30 22.47 -9.36
N PRO A 34 0.57 22.71 -10.32
CA PRO A 34 0.57 21.92 -11.55
C PRO A 34 1.19 20.55 -11.28
N HIS A 35 0.66 19.53 -11.92
CA HIS A 35 1.15 18.16 -11.74
C HIS A 35 0.95 17.33 -13.00
N GLN A 36 1.65 16.21 -13.08
CA GLN A 36 1.59 15.30 -14.21
C GLN A 36 0.73 14.07 -13.89
N GLY A 37 -0.15 14.17 -12.91
CA GLY A 37 -1.04 13.09 -12.54
C GLY A 37 -0.78 12.57 -11.14
N ILE A 38 -1.83 12.01 -10.54
CA ILE A 38 -1.74 11.39 -9.21
C ILE A 38 -2.18 9.95 -9.36
N THR A 39 -1.33 9.02 -8.92
CA THR A 39 -1.60 7.60 -9.01
C THR A 39 -1.61 6.97 -7.62
N LEU A 40 -2.39 5.90 -7.49
CA LEU A 40 -2.44 5.12 -6.26
C LEU A 40 -2.03 3.70 -6.60
N ASN A 41 -1.17 3.12 -5.79
CA ASN A 41 -0.79 1.71 -5.90
C ASN A 41 -1.07 1.06 -4.57
N MET A 42 -1.78 -0.08 -4.61
CA MET A 42 -2.02 -0.87 -3.43
C MET A 42 -1.33 -2.20 -3.63
N GLU A 43 -0.48 -2.60 -2.69
CA GLU A 43 0.22 -3.86 -2.83
C GLU A 43 0.32 -4.61 -1.53
N GLY A 44 0.39 -5.93 -1.64
CA GLY A 44 0.60 -6.81 -0.50
C GLY A 44 1.72 -7.78 -0.83
N MET A 45 2.65 -7.93 0.08
CA MET A 45 3.86 -8.72 -0.16
C MET A 45 4.16 -9.64 1.01
N VAL A 46 4.65 -10.82 0.69
CA VAL A 46 5.26 -11.71 1.69
C VAL A 46 6.76 -11.60 1.48
N ASN A 47 7.46 -11.13 2.49
CA ASN A 47 8.91 -10.99 2.43
C ASN A 47 9.58 -11.91 3.42
N LEU A 48 10.68 -12.53 3.00
CA LEU A 48 11.46 -13.36 3.90
C LEU A 48 12.61 -12.51 4.43
N LEU A 49 12.74 -12.49 5.75
CA LEU A 49 13.75 -11.67 6.41
C LEU A 49 14.90 -12.57 6.82
N LEU A 50 15.97 -12.56 6.05
CA LEU A 50 17.11 -13.41 6.32
C LEU A 50 18.20 -12.65 7.07
N SER A 51 18.86 -13.36 7.96
CA SER A 51 19.95 -12.76 8.72
C SER A 51 21.19 -12.58 7.83
N THR A 52 21.85 -11.46 7.96
CA THR A 52 23.08 -11.21 7.21
C THR A 52 24.23 -12.05 7.69
N LYS A 53 24.10 -12.69 8.84
CA LYS A 53 25.19 -13.47 9.38
C LYS A 53 25.45 -14.77 8.63
N SER A 54 24.59 -15.15 7.74
CA SER A 54 24.74 -16.40 7.02
C SER A 54 24.94 -16.15 5.54
N VAL A 55 25.67 -15.12 5.23
CA VAL A 55 25.82 -14.64 3.88
C VAL A 55 26.21 -15.69 2.86
N GLY A 56 27.18 -16.47 3.11
CA GLY A 56 27.70 -17.40 2.10
C GLY A 56 26.69 -18.45 1.64
N LEU A 57 26.01 -19.09 2.57
CA LEU A 57 25.06 -20.13 2.25
C LEU A 57 23.74 -19.58 1.80
N PHE A 58 23.33 -18.45 2.36
CA PHE A 58 22.02 -17.92 2.09
C PHE A 58 21.89 -17.07 0.85
N GLU A 59 22.97 -16.63 0.26
CA GLU A 59 22.89 -15.87 -0.96
C GLU A 59 22.20 -16.66 -2.07
N ALA A 60 22.55 -17.93 -2.22
CA ALA A 60 21.93 -18.75 -3.23
C ALA A 60 20.46 -18.98 -2.91
N PHE A 61 20.14 -19.17 -1.64
CA PHE A 61 18.75 -19.36 -1.25
C PHE A 61 17.97 -18.07 -1.40
N TYR A 62 18.54 -16.96 -1.03
CA TYR A 62 17.87 -15.68 -1.12
C TYR A 62 17.48 -15.37 -2.56
N ASN A 63 18.37 -15.69 -3.51
CA ASN A 63 18.07 -15.44 -4.91
C ASN A 63 16.92 -16.29 -5.42
N SER A 64 16.63 -17.41 -4.78
CA SER A 64 15.53 -18.26 -5.17
C SER A 64 14.28 -18.00 -4.34
N LEU A 65 14.40 -17.27 -3.21
CA LEU A 65 13.28 -16.97 -2.33
C LEU A 65 12.83 -15.54 -2.52
N LYS A 66 12.27 -15.25 -3.67
CA LYS A 66 11.84 -13.89 -3.98
C LYS A 66 10.57 -13.54 -3.21
N PRO A 67 10.36 -12.26 -2.91
CA PRO A 67 9.12 -11.83 -2.28
C PRO A 67 7.93 -12.28 -3.12
N ILE A 68 6.87 -12.66 -2.45
CA ILE A 68 5.66 -13.10 -3.12
C ILE A 68 4.65 -11.95 -3.07
N GLN A 69 4.17 -11.55 -4.23
CA GLN A 69 3.18 -10.50 -4.30
C GLN A 69 1.78 -11.10 -4.24
N LEU A 70 1.03 -10.73 -3.23
CA LEU A 70 -0.32 -11.25 -3.03
C LEU A 70 -1.38 -10.34 -3.66
N LEU A 71 -1.07 -9.06 -3.76
CA LEU A 71 -2.00 -8.05 -4.18
C LEU A 71 -1.25 -6.95 -4.90
N ASN A 72 -1.80 -6.50 -6.02
CA ASN A 72 -1.26 -5.34 -6.72
C ASN A 72 -2.39 -4.69 -7.51
N TYR A 73 -2.68 -3.45 -7.17
CA TYR A 73 -3.75 -2.72 -7.82
C TYR A 73 -3.31 -1.29 -8.07
N ASN A 74 -3.46 -0.83 -9.29
CA ASN A 74 -3.07 0.52 -9.66
C ASN A 74 -4.28 1.31 -10.10
N LEU A 75 -4.34 2.55 -9.71
CA LEU A 75 -5.44 3.43 -10.03
C LEU A 75 -4.92 4.83 -10.33
N ASP A 76 -5.33 5.37 -11.48
CA ASP A 76 -5.02 6.76 -11.79
C ASP A 76 -6.13 7.59 -11.18
N ILE A 77 -5.81 8.33 -10.13
CA ILE A 77 -6.81 9.08 -9.39
C ILE A 77 -7.15 10.38 -10.12
N ILE A 78 -6.13 11.09 -10.56
CA ILE A 78 -6.29 12.40 -11.21
C ILE A 78 -5.39 12.46 -12.44
N LYS A 79 -5.92 12.95 -13.53
CA LYS A 79 -5.14 13.13 -14.75
C LYS A 79 -4.26 14.38 -14.63
N PRO A 80 -3.23 14.50 -15.46
CA PRO A 80 -2.37 15.68 -15.42
C PRO A 80 -3.18 16.96 -15.50
N GLY A 81 -2.78 17.96 -14.74
CA GLY A 81 -3.48 19.24 -14.69
C GLY A 81 -2.94 20.12 -13.59
N LYS A 82 -3.83 20.92 -13.00
CA LYS A 82 -3.49 21.82 -11.92
C LYS A 82 -4.50 21.69 -10.79
N LEU A 83 -4.02 21.72 -9.57
CA LEU A 83 -4.90 21.78 -8.41
C LEU A 83 -4.94 23.22 -7.90
N PRO A 84 -6.07 23.67 -7.35
CA PRO A 84 -6.18 25.02 -6.85
C PRO A 84 -5.38 25.19 -5.56
N SER A 85 -5.12 26.41 -5.16
CA SER A 85 -4.46 26.65 -3.90
C SER A 85 -5.39 26.25 -2.77
N GLY A 86 -4.83 25.86 -1.65
CA GLY A 86 -5.57 25.40 -0.49
C GLY A 86 -5.62 23.90 -0.40
N LYS A 87 -6.69 23.38 0.17
CA LYS A 87 -6.84 21.97 0.43
C LYS A 87 -7.73 21.32 -0.61
N THR A 88 -7.26 20.26 -1.22
CA THR A 88 -8.03 19.46 -2.16
C THR A 88 -8.17 18.06 -1.62
N GLU A 89 -9.39 17.54 -1.60
CA GLU A 89 -9.66 16.19 -1.13
C GLU A 89 -10.15 15.35 -2.29
N ILE A 90 -9.48 14.25 -2.55
CA ILE A 90 -9.78 13.37 -3.67
C ILE A 90 -10.19 12.01 -3.14
N PRO A 91 -11.46 11.65 -3.23
CA PRO A 91 -11.91 10.35 -2.69
C PRO A 91 -11.49 9.22 -3.60
N PHE A 92 -11.27 8.06 -3.01
CA PHE A 92 -10.97 6.86 -3.79
C PHE A 92 -11.58 5.63 -3.12
N GLU A 93 -11.79 4.60 -3.92
CA GLU A 93 -12.22 3.29 -3.46
C GLU A 93 -11.43 2.26 -4.21
N VAL A 94 -10.88 1.30 -3.50
CA VAL A 94 -10.10 0.23 -4.13
C VAL A 94 -10.52 -1.12 -3.56
N PRO A 95 -10.72 -2.12 -4.41
CA PRO A 95 -11.16 -3.44 -3.94
C PRO A 95 -9.98 -4.26 -3.45
N LEU A 96 -10.17 -4.96 -2.33
CA LEU A 96 -9.15 -5.85 -1.81
C LEU A 96 -9.31 -7.22 -2.46
N LYS A 97 -8.81 -7.33 -3.66
CA LYS A 97 -8.90 -8.54 -4.44
C LYS A 97 -7.50 -9.09 -4.68
N PRO A 98 -7.21 -10.31 -4.26
CA PRO A 98 -5.87 -10.86 -4.44
C PRO A 98 -5.56 -11.12 -5.90
N LYS A 99 -4.28 -11.27 -6.22
CA LYS A 99 -3.87 -11.67 -7.54
C LYS A 99 -4.39 -13.09 -7.81
N PRO A 100 -4.60 -13.47 -9.07
CA PRO A 100 -5.10 -14.80 -9.39
C PRO A 100 -4.27 -15.89 -8.71
N GLY A 101 -4.95 -16.83 -8.08
CA GLY A 101 -4.29 -17.93 -7.38
C GLY A 101 -3.69 -17.55 -6.05
N LYS A 102 -3.88 -16.33 -5.58
CA LYS A 102 -3.35 -15.90 -4.29
C LYS A 102 -4.45 -15.64 -3.28
N THR A 103 -4.06 -15.59 -2.01
CA THR A 103 -4.96 -15.31 -0.90
C THR A 103 -4.35 -14.17 -0.09
N LEU A 104 -5.17 -13.32 0.47
CA LEU A 104 -4.65 -12.27 1.33
C LEU A 104 -4.52 -12.83 2.75
N TYR A 105 -3.31 -13.16 3.13
CA TYR A 105 -3.01 -13.65 4.48
C TYR A 105 -3.04 -12.48 5.45
N GLU A 106 -3.22 -12.78 6.73
CA GLU A 106 -3.21 -11.75 7.75
C GLU A 106 -1.87 -11.05 7.80
N THR A 107 -1.89 -9.77 8.12
CA THR A 107 -0.68 -8.99 8.32
C THR A 107 0.15 -9.62 9.43
N TYR A 108 1.44 -9.72 9.20
CA TYR A 108 2.32 -10.35 10.18
C TYR A 108 3.70 -9.69 10.12
N HIS A 109 4.16 -9.20 11.25
CA HIS A 109 5.48 -8.59 11.34
C HIS A 109 6.34 -9.51 12.22
N GLY A 110 6.91 -10.52 11.61
CA GLY A 110 7.69 -11.50 12.34
C GLY A 110 9.18 -11.31 12.16
N VAL A 111 9.94 -12.18 12.78
CA VAL A 111 11.39 -12.13 12.71
C VAL A 111 11.90 -12.65 11.38
N PHE A 112 11.29 -13.71 10.87
CA PHE A 112 11.76 -14.34 9.63
C PHE A 112 10.85 -14.07 8.44
N VAL A 113 9.61 -13.70 8.68
CA VAL A 113 8.63 -13.48 7.63
C VAL A 113 7.87 -12.20 7.93
N ASN A 114 7.60 -11.43 6.89
CA ASN A 114 6.82 -10.22 7.01
C ASN A 114 5.74 -10.25 5.94
N ILE A 115 4.50 -10.07 6.34
CA ILE A 115 3.39 -9.95 5.40
C ILE A 115 2.82 -8.55 5.61
N GLN A 116 2.94 -7.71 4.60
CA GLN A 116 2.64 -6.30 4.74
C GLN A 116 1.82 -5.78 3.57
N TYR A 117 0.89 -4.90 3.87
CA TYR A 117 0.02 -4.29 2.87
C TYR A 117 0.16 -2.78 2.94
N LEU A 118 0.35 -2.16 1.78
CA LEU A 118 0.59 -0.73 1.69
C LEU A 118 -0.27 -0.08 0.62
N ILE A 119 -0.68 1.14 0.89
CA ILE A 119 -1.25 2.01 -0.12
C ILE A 119 -0.25 3.13 -0.32
N LYS A 120 0.16 3.33 -1.56
CA LYS A 120 1.12 4.37 -1.92
C LYS A 120 0.45 5.31 -2.89
N VAL A 121 0.60 6.60 -2.66
CA VAL A 121 0.07 7.62 -3.56
C VAL A 121 1.23 8.48 -4.02
N GLU A 122 1.30 8.72 -5.31
CA GLU A 122 2.36 9.52 -5.87
C GLU A 122 1.77 10.60 -6.77
N MET A 123 2.24 11.83 -6.59
CA MET A 123 1.93 12.93 -7.50
C MET A 123 3.19 13.23 -8.29
N LYS A 124 3.14 13.04 -9.60
CA LYS A 124 4.27 13.36 -10.45
C LYS A 124 4.25 14.85 -10.75
N ARG A 125 5.39 15.45 -10.70
CA ARG A 125 5.54 16.88 -10.95
C ARG A 125 6.52 17.11 -12.09
N SER A 126 6.68 18.37 -12.49
CA SER A 126 7.57 18.70 -13.57
C SER A 126 9.02 18.40 -13.20
N LEU A 127 9.88 18.38 -14.22
CA LEU A 127 11.30 18.05 -14.03
C LEU A 127 12.01 18.90 -12.98
N LEU A 128 11.53 20.09 -12.73
CA LEU A 128 12.17 21.00 -11.80
C LEU A 128 11.70 20.82 -10.36
N ASN A 129 10.70 20.00 -10.14
CA ASN A 129 10.13 19.79 -8.81
C ASN A 129 10.15 18.32 -8.46
N LYS A 130 10.36 18.03 -7.18
CA LYS A 130 10.33 16.64 -6.74
C LYS A 130 8.91 16.14 -6.71
N ASP A 131 8.73 14.88 -7.06
CA ASP A 131 7.44 14.24 -6.94
C ASP A 131 7.07 14.14 -5.46
N LEU A 132 5.79 14.19 -5.19
CA LEU A 132 5.29 14.00 -3.83
C LEU A 132 4.83 12.57 -3.69
N GLN A 133 5.17 11.95 -2.56
CA GLN A 133 4.80 10.57 -2.30
C GLN A 133 4.34 10.43 -0.86
N LYS A 134 3.40 9.54 -0.64
CA LYS A 134 2.95 9.19 0.69
C LYS A 134 2.51 7.75 0.67
N GLN A 135 2.78 7.04 1.76
CA GLN A 135 2.27 5.67 1.86
C GLN A 135 1.72 5.44 3.25
N THR A 136 0.79 4.52 3.37
CA THR A 136 0.25 4.11 4.64
C THR A 136 0.08 2.61 4.62
N GLU A 137 0.30 1.99 5.77
CA GLU A 137 0.09 0.56 5.92
C GLU A 137 -1.34 0.33 6.35
N PHE A 138 -1.94 -0.75 5.86
CA PHE A 138 -3.21 -1.19 6.40
C PHE A 138 -3.06 -2.66 6.81
N ILE A 139 -4.01 -3.12 7.60
CA ILE A 139 -3.92 -4.42 8.25
C ILE A 139 -4.97 -5.35 7.67
N ILE A 140 -4.58 -6.57 7.35
CA ILE A 140 -5.52 -7.62 6.99
C ILE A 140 -5.65 -8.51 8.21
N GLU A 141 -6.87 -8.67 8.71
CA GLU A 141 -7.11 -9.45 9.89
C GLU A 141 -8.50 -10.04 9.83
N TYR A 142 -8.62 -11.30 10.18
CA TYR A 142 -9.91 -11.96 10.13
C TYR A 142 -10.48 -12.07 11.55
N LYS A 143 -11.67 -11.53 11.69
CA LYS A 143 -12.32 -11.43 12.98
C LYS A 143 -12.55 -12.76 13.66
N PHE A 144 -12.84 -13.77 12.90
CA PHE A 144 -12.97 -15.09 13.44
C PHE A 144 -11.94 -15.92 12.76
N PRO A 145 -10.79 -16.02 13.33
CA PRO A 145 -9.79 -16.87 12.79
C PRO A 145 -10.45 -18.20 12.87
N ILE A 146 -10.41 -18.87 11.83
CA ILE A 146 -10.93 -20.11 11.79
C ILE A 146 -10.32 -20.90 12.82
N LYS A 147 -11.06 -21.12 13.82
CA LYS A 147 -10.58 -21.87 14.84
C LYS A 147 -10.50 -23.15 14.39
N PRO A 148 -9.49 -23.64 14.33
CA PRO A 148 -9.35 -24.85 13.84
C PRO A 148 -10.03 -25.77 14.66
N TYR A 149 -10.44 -26.56 14.15
CA TYR A 149 -10.81 -27.69 14.47
C TYR A 149 -10.00 -28.26 15.52
N TYR A 150 -8.85 -27.92 15.63
CA TYR A 150 -8.07 -28.48 16.66
C TYR A 150 -8.58 -27.98 17.96
N THR A 151 -9.44 -27.07 17.96
CA THR A 151 -9.92 -26.62 19.22
C THR A 151 -11.10 -27.42 19.67
N SER A 152 -11.50 -28.30 18.92
CA SER A 152 -12.64 -29.09 19.33
C SER A 152 -12.31 -30.00 20.52
#